data_48d3d6b5c0378fa2b923a8a80f8113b4
#
_entry.id   48d3d6b5c0378fa2b923a8a80f8113b4
#
_cell.length_a   1.000
_cell.length_b   1.000
_cell.length_c   1.000
_cell.angle_alpha   90.00
_cell.angle_beta   90.00
_cell.angle_gamma   90.00
#
_symmetry.space_group_name_H-M   'P 1'
#
loop_
_entity.id
_entity.type
_entity.pdbx_description
1 polymer ?
#
loop_
_entity_poly.entity_id
_entity_poly.type
_entity_poly.pdbx_seq_one_letter_code
_entity_poly.pdbx_strand_id
1 'polypeptide(L)'
;MAIRSFWCLLHQLRLAICRRLFILYRRRRVYDQFHLLVVQKAPKRMTVLSNQQDIDILITDAEIATRTNQLSRVITDHFKGTEQLVVVGLLRGSFIFIADLVRRMALPVEVDFMTVSSYGNNTESSRQVRIIQDLETPIKNRDVLLVEDIVDTGHTLSQVKQILLTRAPKSLSVCTLLNKPARREIDVEVDWVGFDIPDAFVIGYGIDYAQQGRNLPHIGVVKTTT
;
A
#
# COMPACT_ATOMS: atom_id res chain seq x y z
N MET A 1 44.73 -41.30 -38.52
CA MET A 1 43.95 -41.65 -37.30
C MET A 1 43.15 -40.50 -36.67
N ALA A 2 43.36 -39.26 -37.08
CA ALA A 2 42.73 -38.06 -36.47
C ALA A 2 41.33 -37.69 -36.95
N ILE A 3 40.91 -38.15 -38.14
CA ILE A 3 39.62 -37.76 -38.77
C ILE A 3 38.39 -38.49 -38.16
N ARG A 4 38.56 -39.71 -37.64
CA ARG A 4 37.46 -40.47 -36.98
C ARG A 4 37.02 -39.88 -35.63
N SER A 5 37.94 -39.29 -34.89
CA SER A 5 37.65 -38.68 -33.57
C SER A 5 36.85 -37.38 -33.68
N PHE A 6 37.05 -36.61 -34.75
CA PHE A 6 36.37 -35.36 -34.98
C PHE A 6 34.87 -35.52 -35.31
N TRP A 7 34.54 -36.55 -36.11
CA TRP A 7 33.14 -36.85 -36.44
C TRP A 7 32.33 -37.39 -35.26
N CYS A 8 32.99 -38.13 -34.35
CA CYS A 8 32.32 -38.64 -33.15
C CYS A 8 31.97 -37.49 -32.17
N LEU A 9 32.86 -36.49 -32.05
CA LEU A 9 32.64 -35.33 -31.20
C LEU A 9 31.52 -34.43 -31.74
N LEU A 10 31.46 -34.23 -33.05
CA LEU A 10 30.38 -33.46 -33.71
C LEU A 10 29.03 -34.15 -33.60
N HIS A 11 29.00 -35.47 -33.64
CA HIS A 11 27.75 -36.26 -33.49
C HIS A 11 27.23 -36.20 -32.03
N GLN A 12 28.10 -36.22 -31.04
CA GLN A 12 27.72 -36.09 -29.64
C GLN A 12 27.25 -34.66 -29.30
N LEU A 13 27.89 -33.61 -29.86
CA LEU A 13 27.45 -32.25 -29.70
C LEU A 13 26.06 -32.00 -30.35
N ARG A 14 25.80 -32.56 -31.54
CA ARG A 14 24.46 -32.46 -32.16
C ARG A 14 23.36 -33.13 -31.32
N LEU A 15 23.63 -34.29 -30.72
CA LEU A 15 22.66 -34.96 -29.86
C LEU A 15 22.43 -34.23 -28.54
N ALA A 16 23.44 -33.57 -27.97
CA ALA A 16 23.30 -32.75 -26.75
C ALA A 16 22.49 -31.48 -27.02
N ILE A 17 22.71 -30.82 -28.18
CA ILE A 17 21.95 -29.64 -28.58
C ILE A 17 20.48 -29.99 -28.88
N CYS A 18 20.25 -31.12 -29.61
CA CYS A 18 18.88 -31.58 -29.86
C CYS A 18 18.13 -31.95 -28.56
N ARG A 19 18.80 -32.62 -27.59
CA ARG A 19 18.18 -32.90 -26.29
C ARG A 19 17.86 -31.63 -25.51
N ARG A 20 18.73 -30.64 -25.48
CA ARG A 20 18.44 -29.34 -24.82
C ARG A 20 17.31 -28.57 -25.49
N LEU A 21 17.27 -28.54 -26.82
CA LEU A 21 16.17 -27.92 -27.58
C LEU A 21 14.85 -28.66 -27.40
N PHE A 22 14.87 -30.00 -27.32
CA PHE A 22 13.67 -30.81 -27.08
C PHE A 22 13.11 -30.64 -25.67
N ILE A 23 13.98 -30.46 -24.65
CA ILE A 23 13.58 -30.14 -23.28
C ILE A 23 13.00 -28.74 -23.19
N LEU A 24 13.58 -27.77 -23.90
CA LEU A 24 13.07 -26.39 -23.97
C LEU A 24 11.73 -26.31 -24.72
N TYR A 25 11.59 -27.10 -25.81
CA TYR A 25 10.35 -27.18 -26.58
C TYR A 25 9.20 -27.84 -25.77
N ARG A 26 9.51 -28.92 -25.03
CA ARG A 26 8.53 -29.55 -24.11
C ARG A 26 8.13 -28.62 -22.96
N ARG A 27 9.08 -27.85 -22.41
CA ARG A 27 8.77 -26.85 -21.37
C ARG A 27 7.89 -25.72 -21.91
N ARG A 28 8.12 -25.27 -23.15
CA ARG A 28 7.25 -24.25 -23.79
C ARG A 28 5.83 -24.78 -24.00
N ARG A 29 5.65 -26.01 -24.46
CA ARG A 29 4.31 -26.59 -24.66
C ARG A 29 3.56 -26.77 -23.32
N VAL A 30 4.26 -27.13 -22.25
CA VAL A 30 3.67 -27.21 -20.92
C VAL A 30 3.31 -25.82 -20.40
N TYR A 31 4.14 -24.83 -20.70
CA TYR A 31 3.88 -23.42 -20.31
C TYR A 31 2.66 -22.86 -21.05
N ASP A 32 2.54 -23.12 -22.36
CA ASP A 32 1.40 -22.68 -23.14
C ASP A 32 0.09 -23.39 -22.74
N GLN A 33 0.14 -24.68 -22.41
CA GLN A 33 -1.03 -25.39 -21.85
C GLN A 33 -1.40 -24.92 -20.45
N PHE A 34 -0.42 -24.60 -19.59
CA PHE A 34 -0.70 -23.98 -18.28
C PHE A 34 -1.27 -22.57 -18.42
N HIS A 35 -0.74 -21.77 -19.35
CA HIS A 35 -1.26 -20.43 -19.64
C HIS A 35 -2.69 -20.48 -20.18
N LEU A 36 -3.01 -21.42 -21.07
CA LEU A 36 -4.38 -21.62 -21.57
C LEU A 36 -5.33 -22.12 -20.48
N LEU A 37 -4.86 -23.03 -19.60
CA LEU A 37 -5.67 -23.56 -18.48
C LEU A 37 -5.90 -22.52 -17.38
N VAL A 38 -4.93 -21.64 -17.13
CA VAL A 38 -5.07 -20.55 -16.15
C VAL A 38 -5.98 -19.44 -16.68
N VAL A 39 -5.92 -19.16 -17.98
CA VAL A 39 -6.81 -18.15 -18.61
C VAL A 39 -8.24 -18.69 -18.77
N GLN A 40 -8.42 -20.01 -18.97
CA GLN A 40 -9.78 -20.59 -19.06
C GLN A 40 -10.43 -20.87 -17.70
N LYS A 41 -9.68 -20.89 -16.60
CA LYS A 41 -10.17 -20.92 -15.23
C LYS A 41 -10.00 -19.56 -14.55
N ALA A 42 -10.22 -18.47 -15.25
CA ALA A 42 -10.56 -17.24 -14.56
C ALA A 42 -11.73 -17.56 -13.63
N PRO A 43 -11.62 -17.37 -12.31
CA PRO A 43 -12.76 -17.60 -11.44
C PRO A 43 -13.93 -16.81 -12.01
N LYS A 44 -15.13 -17.43 -12.11
CA LYS A 44 -16.36 -16.70 -12.33
C LYS A 44 -16.24 -15.40 -11.59
N ARG A 45 -16.35 -14.24 -12.29
CA ARG A 45 -16.34 -12.92 -11.69
C ARG A 45 -17.01 -13.05 -10.33
N MET A 46 -16.22 -13.02 -9.30
CA MET A 46 -16.73 -12.96 -7.95
C MET A 46 -17.60 -11.70 -7.98
N THR A 47 -18.87 -11.85 -7.75
CA THR A 47 -19.84 -10.75 -7.65
C THR A 47 -19.46 -9.99 -6.38
N VAL A 48 -18.39 -9.24 -6.47
CA VAL A 48 -17.89 -8.36 -5.42
C VAL A 48 -18.64 -7.07 -5.63
N LEU A 49 -19.59 -6.83 -4.75
CA LEU A 49 -20.58 -5.77 -4.82
C LEU A 49 -21.52 -5.96 -6.01
N SER A 50 -22.66 -6.62 -5.78
CA SER A 50 -23.76 -6.67 -6.73
C SER A 50 -24.33 -5.27 -7.06
N ASN A 51 -23.78 -4.20 -6.47
CA ASN A 51 -24.20 -2.82 -6.60
C ASN A 51 -22.99 -1.88 -6.72
N GLN A 52 -22.19 -2.03 -7.79
CA GLN A 52 -21.27 -0.95 -8.23
C GLN A 52 -22.04 0.35 -8.56
N GLN A 53 -23.39 0.28 -8.58
CA GLN A 53 -24.29 1.41 -8.81
C GLN A 53 -24.52 2.28 -7.56
N ASP A 54 -24.06 1.86 -6.37
CA ASP A 54 -24.31 2.57 -5.11
C ASP A 54 -23.09 3.34 -4.58
N ILE A 55 -22.08 3.58 -5.40
CA ILE A 55 -20.89 4.33 -5.05
C ILE A 55 -20.76 5.55 -5.95
N ASP A 56 -20.89 6.75 -5.38
CA ASP A 56 -20.58 8.00 -6.07
C ASP A 56 -19.10 8.33 -5.94
N ILE A 57 -18.41 8.58 -7.04
CA ILE A 57 -17.00 8.98 -7.01
C ILE A 57 -16.89 10.36 -6.38
N LEU A 58 -16.17 10.43 -5.26
CA LEU A 58 -15.85 11.67 -4.55
C LEU A 58 -14.54 12.28 -5.03
N ILE A 59 -13.52 11.45 -5.21
CA ILE A 59 -12.20 11.86 -5.68
C ILE A 59 -11.71 10.83 -6.70
N THR A 60 -11.40 11.29 -7.90
CA THR A 60 -10.94 10.43 -8.99
C THR A 60 -9.50 9.96 -8.78
N ASP A 61 -9.10 8.90 -9.47
CA ASP A 61 -7.72 8.40 -9.51
C ASP A 61 -6.73 9.45 -10.03
N ALA A 62 -7.13 10.27 -11.00
CA ALA A 62 -6.33 11.34 -11.55
C ALA A 62 -6.07 12.47 -10.53
N GLU A 63 -7.08 12.85 -9.75
CA GLU A 63 -6.95 13.83 -8.66
C GLU A 63 -6.04 13.28 -7.56
N ILE A 64 -6.21 12.01 -7.16
CA ILE A 64 -5.35 11.35 -6.18
C ILE A 64 -3.89 11.35 -6.67
N ALA A 65 -3.65 10.95 -7.91
CA ALA A 65 -2.31 10.91 -8.49
C ALA A 65 -1.66 12.31 -8.50
N THR A 66 -2.42 13.33 -8.88
CA THR A 66 -1.96 14.73 -8.90
C THR A 66 -1.60 15.19 -7.50
N ARG A 67 -2.49 14.95 -6.52
CA ARG A 67 -2.27 15.37 -5.13
C ARG A 67 -1.11 14.64 -4.48
N THR A 68 -0.97 13.34 -4.72
CA THR A 68 0.15 12.54 -4.22
C THR A 68 1.49 13.05 -4.77
N ASN A 69 1.55 13.48 -6.04
CA ASN A 69 2.73 14.13 -6.60
C ASN A 69 3.06 15.47 -5.91
N GLN A 70 2.06 16.29 -5.57
CA GLN A 70 2.26 17.53 -4.84
C GLN A 70 2.79 17.26 -3.43
N LEU A 71 2.16 16.31 -2.70
CA LEU A 71 2.58 15.92 -1.36
C LEU A 71 4.02 15.39 -1.35
N SER A 72 4.37 14.50 -2.29
CA SER A 72 5.71 13.95 -2.35
C SER A 72 6.80 15.01 -2.55
N ARG A 73 6.51 16.07 -3.31
CA ARG A 73 7.45 17.18 -3.52
C ARG A 73 7.65 18.00 -2.24
N VAL A 74 6.56 18.45 -1.60
CA VAL A 74 6.68 19.28 -0.39
C VAL A 74 7.31 18.49 0.77
N ILE A 75 7.03 17.19 0.88
CA ILE A 75 7.64 16.31 1.87
C ILE A 75 9.13 16.12 1.56
N THR A 76 9.49 15.89 0.29
CA THR A 76 10.90 15.79 -0.13
C THR A 76 11.67 17.06 0.21
N ASP A 77 11.08 18.24 -0.05
CA ASP A 77 11.72 19.53 0.25
C ASP A 77 11.86 19.74 1.76
N HIS A 78 10.89 19.34 2.56
CA HIS A 78 10.94 19.45 4.02
C HIS A 78 12.06 18.58 4.62
N PHE A 79 12.22 17.34 4.14
CA PHE A 79 13.25 16.42 4.61
C PHE A 79 14.56 16.50 3.83
N LYS A 80 14.77 17.57 3.07
CA LYS A 80 16.01 17.79 2.34
C LYS A 80 17.21 17.82 3.29
N GLY A 81 18.18 16.96 3.03
CA GLY A 81 19.37 16.82 3.88
C GLY A 81 19.25 15.73 4.96
N THR A 82 18.11 15.09 5.07
CA THR A 82 17.96 13.86 5.88
C THR A 82 18.72 12.72 5.18
N GLU A 83 19.55 12.00 5.94
CA GLU A 83 20.35 10.89 5.40
C GLU A 83 19.43 9.76 4.90
N GLN A 84 18.44 9.42 5.69
CA GLN A 84 17.42 8.41 5.34
C GLN A 84 16.14 8.65 6.17
N LEU A 85 15.03 8.92 5.49
CA LEU A 85 13.71 9.10 6.11
C LEU A 85 13.07 7.75 6.40
N VAL A 86 12.59 7.55 7.63
CA VAL A 86 11.73 6.40 7.95
C VAL A 86 10.28 6.77 7.66
N VAL A 87 9.65 6.05 6.74
CA VAL A 87 8.24 6.23 6.39
C VAL A 87 7.44 5.09 6.99
N VAL A 88 6.59 5.42 7.95
CA VAL A 88 5.77 4.46 8.69
C VAL A 88 4.34 4.51 8.18
N GLY A 89 3.84 3.40 7.61
CA GLY A 89 2.43 3.29 7.20
C GLY A 89 1.57 2.62 8.27
N LEU A 90 0.41 3.21 8.59
CA LEU A 90 -0.58 2.54 9.42
C LEU A 90 -1.43 1.60 8.56
N LEU A 91 -1.30 0.30 8.80
CA LEU A 91 -2.04 -0.71 8.07
C LEU A 91 -3.46 -0.88 8.68
N ARG A 92 -4.48 -1.21 7.83
CA ARG A 92 -4.32 -1.66 6.44
C ARG A 92 -4.62 -0.55 5.40
N GLY A 93 -5.38 0.47 5.74
CA GLY A 93 -5.93 1.42 4.75
C GLY A 93 -4.87 2.19 3.97
N SER A 94 -3.75 2.53 4.59
CA SER A 94 -2.70 3.35 3.98
C SER A 94 -1.84 2.65 2.91
N PHE A 95 -1.96 1.32 2.71
CA PHE A 95 -1.00 0.54 1.91
C PHE A 95 -0.84 1.00 0.45
N ILE A 96 -1.91 1.46 -0.20
CA ILE A 96 -1.84 2.00 -1.57
C ILE A 96 -1.23 3.39 -1.54
N PHE A 97 -1.71 4.25 -0.64
CA PHE A 97 -1.24 5.62 -0.53
C PHE A 97 0.26 5.70 -0.24
N ILE A 98 0.77 4.95 0.75
CA ILE A 98 2.20 4.92 1.07
C ILE A 98 3.03 4.43 -0.12
N ALA A 99 2.59 3.38 -0.82
CA ALA A 99 3.29 2.86 -1.99
C ALA A 99 3.38 3.90 -3.12
N ASP A 100 2.31 4.65 -3.34
CA ASP A 100 2.31 5.69 -4.36
C ASP A 100 3.08 6.94 -3.94
N LEU A 101 3.06 7.29 -2.66
CA LEU A 101 3.77 8.45 -2.11
C LEU A 101 5.30 8.24 -2.17
N VAL A 102 5.81 7.13 -1.63
CA VAL A 102 7.26 6.89 -1.53
C VAL A 102 7.93 6.75 -2.89
N ARG A 103 7.25 6.19 -3.89
CA ARG A 103 7.79 6.06 -5.26
C ARG A 103 7.99 7.40 -5.96
N ARG A 104 7.41 8.48 -5.44
CA ARG A 104 7.50 9.85 -5.97
C ARG A 104 8.45 10.74 -5.16
N MET A 105 8.94 10.26 -4.03
CA MET A 105 9.92 11.00 -3.21
C MET A 105 11.31 10.90 -3.82
N ALA A 106 12.01 12.03 -3.90
CA ALA A 106 13.38 12.13 -4.41
C ALA A 106 14.42 12.18 -3.27
N LEU A 107 14.27 11.26 -2.28
CA LEU A 107 15.21 11.11 -1.16
C LEU A 107 15.26 9.64 -0.74
N PRO A 108 16.34 9.19 -0.05
CA PRO A 108 16.41 7.84 0.49
C PRO A 108 15.32 7.61 1.54
N VAL A 109 14.52 6.56 1.37
CA VAL A 109 13.47 6.18 2.31
C VAL A 109 13.66 4.74 2.79
N GLU A 110 13.32 4.52 4.04
CA GLU A 110 13.13 3.19 4.62
C GLU A 110 11.67 3.06 5.00
N VAL A 111 10.99 2.05 4.48
CA VAL A 111 9.54 1.88 4.67
C VAL A 111 9.31 0.80 5.70
N ASP A 112 8.48 1.12 6.71
CA ASP A 112 8.03 0.17 7.72
C ASP A 112 6.53 0.33 7.96
N PHE A 113 5.92 -0.62 8.63
CA PHE A 113 4.49 -0.65 8.86
C PHE A 113 4.14 -0.94 10.31
N MET A 114 3.10 -0.28 10.77
CA MET A 114 2.50 -0.56 12.07
C MET A 114 1.02 -0.95 11.87
N THR A 115 0.57 -1.97 12.58
CA THR A 115 -0.85 -2.31 12.64
C THR A 115 -1.38 -2.06 14.03
N VAL A 116 -2.45 -1.27 14.09
CA VAL A 116 -3.12 -0.96 15.35
C VAL A 116 -4.61 -1.34 15.26
N SER A 117 -5.20 -1.68 16.38
CA SER A 117 -6.65 -1.84 16.50
C SER A 117 -7.17 -0.89 17.57
N SER A 118 -8.27 -0.20 17.27
CA SER A 118 -9.04 0.50 18.29
C SER A 118 -9.83 -0.52 19.11
N TYR A 119 -9.61 -0.54 20.41
CA TYR A 119 -10.39 -1.38 21.31
C TYR A 119 -11.67 -0.62 21.74
N GLY A 120 -12.83 -1.14 21.38
CA GLY A 120 -14.09 -0.58 21.84
C GLY A 120 -15.33 -1.16 21.17
N ASN A 121 -15.81 -2.30 21.66
CA ASN A 121 -17.17 -2.80 21.43
C ASN A 121 -18.00 -2.77 22.72
N ASN A 122 -17.73 -1.90 23.70
CA ASN A 122 -18.68 -1.70 24.81
C ASN A 122 -18.51 -0.31 25.43
N THR A 123 -19.63 0.33 25.63
CA THR A 123 -19.96 1.44 26.54
C THR A 123 -18.85 1.82 27.51
N GLU A 124 -18.39 3.06 27.38
CA GLU A 124 -17.56 3.80 28.35
C GLU A 124 -16.19 3.22 28.66
N SER A 125 -15.20 3.99 28.36
CA SER A 125 -13.80 3.92 28.75
C SER A 125 -12.84 3.09 27.89
N SER A 126 -11.81 3.75 27.55
CA SER A 126 -10.57 3.42 26.84
C SER A 126 -10.75 3.17 25.33
N ARG A 127 -10.87 4.25 24.58
CA ARG A 127 -10.51 4.33 23.16
C ARG A 127 -9.00 4.07 22.96
N GLN A 128 -8.46 3.07 23.71
CA GLN A 128 -7.03 2.73 23.70
C GLN A 128 -6.71 1.98 22.40
N VAL A 129 -5.62 2.36 21.80
CA VAL A 129 -5.05 1.68 20.64
C VAL A 129 -4.18 0.54 21.12
N ARG A 130 -4.41 -0.65 20.60
CA ARG A 130 -3.55 -1.80 20.79
C ARG A 130 -2.67 -2.00 19.56
N ILE A 131 -1.37 -2.10 19.77
CA ILE A 131 -0.43 -2.48 18.72
C ILE A 131 -0.60 -3.98 18.45
N ILE A 132 -0.92 -4.33 17.21
CA ILE A 132 -1.02 -5.71 16.72
C ILE A 132 0.30 -6.13 16.07
N GLN A 133 0.89 -5.23 15.27
CA GLN A 133 2.21 -5.39 14.67
C GLN A 133 2.98 -4.10 14.91
N ASP A 134 4.15 -4.21 15.49
CA ASP A 134 5.03 -3.09 15.78
C ASP A 134 6.07 -2.90 14.66
N LEU A 135 6.77 -1.75 14.71
CA LEU A 135 7.88 -1.44 13.81
C LEU A 135 9.03 -2.43 14.01
N GLU A 136 9.62 -2.87 12.91
CA GLU A 136 10.88 -3.60 12.91
C GLU A 136 12.07 -2.63 12.90
N THR A 137 11.90 -1.45 12.33
CA THR A 137 12.92 -0.42 12.18
C THR A 137 13.07 0.42 13.46
N PRO A 138 14.29 0.54 14.03
CA PRO A 138 14.53 1.49 15.12
C PRO A 138 14.43 2.93 14.62
N ILE A 139 13.58 3.74 15.29
CA ILE A 139 13.35 5.15 14.88
C ILE A 139 14.07 6.18 15.77
N LYS A 140 14.82 5.75 16.78
CA LYS A 140 15.53 6.65 17.69
C LYS A 140 16.53 7.54 16.91
N ASN A 141 16.46 8.85 17.15
CA ASN A 141 17.27 9.87 16.48
C ASN A 141 17.14 9.92 14.96
N ARG A 142 16.04 9.38 14.40
CA ARG A 142 15.77 9.40 12.95
C ARG A 142 14.61 10.34 12.64
N ASP A 143 14.62 10.89 11.45
CA ASP A 143 13.48 11.62 10.91
C ASP A 143 12.39 10.61 10.49
N VAL A 144 11.15 10.81 10.93
CA VAL A 144 10.04 9.87 10.75
C VAL A 144 8.85 10.58 10.09
N LEU A 145 8.30 9.97 9.06
CA LEU A 145 7.03 10.35 8.44
C LEU A 145 5.98 9.27 8.70
N LEU A 146 4.96 9.57 9.49
CA LEU A 146 3.80 8.73 9.70
C LEU A 146 2.78 8.96 8.59
N VAL A 147 2.35 7.90 7.91
CA VAL A 147 1.40 7.95 6.78
C VAL A 147 0.12 7.22 7.14
N GLU A 148 -1.01 7.94 6.99
CA GLU A 148 -2.35 7.46 7.29
C GLU A 148 -3.26 7.59 6.06
N ASP A 149 -4.24 6.72 5.92
CA ASP A 149 -5.25 6.80 4.87
C ASP A 149 -6.31 7.87 5.18
N ILE A 150 -6.81 7.89 6.41
CA ILE A 150 -7.87 8.81 6.83
C ILE A 150 -7.75 9.20 8.30
N VAL A 151 -7.84 10.48 8.58
CA VAL A 151 -7.98 10.99 9.95
C VAL A 151 -9.43 11.40 10.17
N ASP A 152 -10.14 10.59 10.94
CA ASP A 152 -11.54 10.80 11.34
C ASP A 152 -11.61 11.54 12.67
N THR A 153 -11.87 10.88 13.80
CA THR A 153 -11.98 11.48 15.14
C THR A 153 -10.63 11.97 15.71
N GLY A 154 -9.52 11.45 15.21
CA GLY A 154 -8.17 11.77 15.67
C GLY A 154 -7.62 10.89 16.79
N HIS A 155 -8.45 10.05 17.42
CA HIS A 155 -8.03 9.21 18.56
C HIS A 155 -6.87 8.27 18.22
N THR A 156 -7.00 7.51 17.13
CA THR A 156 -5.97 6.55 16.68
C THR A 156 -4.65 7.25 16.40
N LEU A 157 -4.70 8.30 15.60
CA LEU A 157 -3.51 9.05 15.20
C LEU A 157 -2.81 9.68 16.42
N SER A 158 -3.57 10.30 17.34
CA SER A 158 -3.03 10.92 18.55
C SER A 158 -2.27 9.90 19.41
N GLN A 159 -2.84 8.72 19.64
CA GLN A 159 -2.20 7.68 20.43
C GLN A 159 -0.96 7.10 19.74
N VAL A 160 -1.03 6.85 18.44
CA VAL A 160 0.12 6.37 17.66
C VAL A 160 1.25 7.40 17.67
N LYS A 161 0.96 8.70 17.49
CA LYS A 161 1.96 9.78 17.64
C LYS A 161 2.63 9.70 19.01
N GLN A 162 1.86 9.59 20.09
CA GLN A 162 2.41 9.48 21.44
C GLN A 162 3.32 8.26 21.60
N ILE A 163 2.90 7.09 21.13
CA ILE A 163 3.70 5.87 21.19
C ILE A 163 5.02 6.04 20.42
N LEU A 164 4.98 6.59 19.22
CA LEU A 164 6.19 6.82 18.43
C LEU A 164 7.14 7.84 19.08
N LEU A 165 6.61 8.89 19.70
CA LEU A 165 7.40 9.90 20.41
C LEU A 165 8.14 9.31 21.63
N THR A 166 7.60 8.28 22.31
CA THR A 166 8.33 7.59 23.40
C THR A 166 9.62 6.92 22.92
N ARG A 167 9.75 6.68 21.61
CA ARG A 167 10.93 6.06 20.98
C ARG A 167 12.01 7.09 20.61
N ALA A 168 11.82 8.35 21.01
CA ALA A 168 12.74 9.46 20.80
C ALA A 168 13.22 9.61 19.33
N PRO A 169 12.31 9.72 18.32
CA PRO A 169 12.72 10.11 16.98
C PRO A 169 13.33 11.51 16.98
N LYS A 170 14.16 11.84 15.99
CA LYS A 170 14.70 13.18 15.81
C LYS A 170 13.59 14.16 15.39
N SER A 171 12.69 13.73 14.51
CA SER A 171 11.47 14.42 14.13
C SER A 171 10.35 13.41 13.84
N LEU A 172 9.10 13.81 14.03
CA LEU A 172 7.92 13.02 13.68
C LEU A 172 6.91 13.93 13.02
N SER A 173 6.69 13.74 11.74
CA SER A 173 5.67 14.43 10.94
C SER A 173 4.62 13.46 10.45
N VAL A 174 3.43 13.97 10.13
CA VAL A 174 2.26 13.18 9.72
C VAL A 174 1.76 13.62 8.34
N CYS A 175 1.51 12.66 7.48
CA CYS A 175 0.83 12.84 6.20
C CYS A 175 -0.41 11.95 6.16
N THR A 176 -1.57 12.52 5.82
CA THR A 176 -2.79 11.75 5.59
C THR A 176 -3.34 12.00 4.19
N LEU A 177 -3.93 10.97 3.58
CA LEU A 177 -4.64 11.14 2.31
C LEU A 177 -5.95 11.89 2.51
N LEU A 178 -6.76 11.45 3.48
CA LEU A 178 -8.08 12.03 3.76
C LEU A 178 -8.14 12.58 5.18
N ASN A 179 -8.81 13.72 5.32
CA ASN A 179 -9.08 14.36 6.60
C ASN A 179 -10.56 14.70 6.71
N LYS A 180 -11.19 14.37 7.86
CA LYS A 180 -12.56 14.72 8.19
C LYS A 180 -12.59 15.72 9.33
N PRO A 181 -12.45 17.04 9.06
CA PRO A 181 -12.43 18.05 10.13
C PRO A 181 -13.71 18.08 10.97
N ALA A 182 -14.87 17.83 10.34
CA ALA A 182 -16.18 17.84 11.02
C ALA A 182 -16.36 16.70 12.04
N ARG A 183 -15.54 15.63 11.94
CA ARG A 183 -15.58 14.49 12.86
C ARG A 183 -14.53 14.57 13.96
N ARG A 184 -13.71 15.61 13.96
CA ARG A 184 -12.58 15.75 14.89
C ARG A 184 -13.07 15.86 16.34
N GLU A 185 -12.64 14.92 17.18
CA GLU A 185 -12.89 14.91 18.63
C GLU A 185 -11.63 15.25 19.43
N ILE A 186 -10.46 14.84 18.93
CA ILE A 186 -9.14 15.15 19.49
C ILE A 186 -8.38 15.98 18.48
N ASP A 187 -7.90 17.14 18.91
CA ASP A 187 -6.97 17.94 18.11
C ASP A 187 -5.65 17.17 17.98
N VAL A 188 -5.31 16.86 16.75
CA VAL A 188 -4.06 16.19 16.39
C VAL A 188 -3.50 16.86 15.16
N GLU A 189 -2.30 17.37 15.31
CA GLU A 189 -1.58 18.01 14.23
C GLU A 189 -1.26 17.03 13.10
N VAL A 190 -1.59 17.43 11.88
CA VAL A 190 -1.27 16.72 10.63
C VAL A 190 -0.54 17.72 9.73
N ASP A 191 0.73 17.41 9.41
CA ASP A 191 1.61 18.33 8.69
C ASP A 191 1.19 18.46 7.22
N TRP A 192 0.72 17.38 6.61
CA TRP A 192 0.27 17.36 5.23
C TRP A 192 -1.03 16.57 5.06
N VAL A 193 -2.01 17.24 4.49
CA VAL A 193 -3.34 16.69 4.19
C VAL A 193 -3.51 16.57 2.68
N GLY A 194 -3.91 15.40 2.20
CA GLY A 194 -4.30 15.21 0.81
C GLY A 194 -5.57 15.95 0.47
N PHE A 195 -6.68 15.54 1.08
CA PHE A 195 -8.00 16.11 0.83
C PHE A 195 -8.79 16.23 2.13
N ASP A 196 -9.42 17.38 2.35
CA ASP A 196 -10.49 17.51 3.33
C ASP A 196 -11.78 17.00 2.71
N ILE A 197 -12.48 16.11 3.42
CA ILE A 197 -13.72 15.51 2.94
C ILE A 197 -14.86 15.71 3.95
N PRO A 198 -16.13 15.72 3.49
CA PRO A 198 -17.29 15.79 4.37
C PRO A 198 -17.40 14.53 5.24
N ASP A 199 -18.30 14.56 6.22
CA ASP A 199 -18.66 13.39 7.01
C ASP A 199 -19.49 12.42 6.17
N ALA A 200 -18.80 11.58 5.39
CA ALA A 200 -19.38 10.56 4.54
C ALA A 200 -18.61 9.24 4.72
N PHE A 201 -19.29 8.13 4.54
CA PHE A 201 -18.67 6.81 4.48
C PHE A 201 -17.94 6.65 3.14
N VAL A 202 -16.63 6.56 3.18
CA VAL A 202 -15.79 6.49 1.98
C VAL A 202 -15.15 5.11 1.85
N ILE A 203 -14.87 4.72 0.60
CA ILE A 203 -14.31 3.45 0.19
C ILE A 203 -13.37 3.66 -1.01
N GLY A 204 -12.37 2.84 -1.12
CA GLY A 204 -11.45 2.84 -2.27
C GLY A 204 -10.04 3.29 -1.91
N TYR A 205 -9.12 3.09 -2.84
CA TYR A 205 -7.70 3.44 -2.74
C TYR A 205 -7.04 3.01 -1.40
N GLY A 206 -7.34 1.78 -0.97
CA GLY A 206 -6.86 1.20 0.29
C GLY A 206 -7.92 1.16 1.38
N ILE A 207 -8.86 2.11 1.41
CA ILE A 207 -9.92 2.21 2.41
C ILE A 207 -11.02 1.18 2.10
N ASP A 208 -11.55 0.53 3.14
CA ASP A 208 -12.57 -0.51 2.98
C ASP A 208 -13.92 -0.16 3.62
N TYR A 209 -14.93 -0.87 3.12
CA TYR A 209 -16.19 -1.07 3.80
C TYR A 209 -16.44 -2.58 3.96
N ALA A 210 -16.47 -3.08 5.19
CA ALA A 210 -16.62 -4.51 5.49
C ALA A 210 -15.63 -5.42 4.73
N GLN A 211 -14.35 -5.02 4.70
CA GLN A 211 -13.23 -5.67 4.00
C GLN A 211 -13.34 -5.69 2.46
N GLN A 212 -14.22 -4.89 1.88
CA GLN A 212 -14.40 -4.77 0.43
C GLN A 212 -13.98 -3.39 -0.08
N GLY A 213 -13.72 -3.29 -1.38
CA GLY A 213 -13.50 -2.03 -2.09
C GLY A 213 -12.12 -1.41 -1.98
N ARG A 214 -11.18 -1.94 -1.19
CA ARG A 214 -9.81 -1.39 -1.10
C ARG A 214 -9.09 -1.28 -2.45
N ASN A 215 -9.48 -2.11 -3.41
CA ASN A 215 -8.89 -2.18 -4.75
C ASN A 215 -9.49 -1.19 -5.77
N LEU A 216 -10.47 -0.37 -5.38
CA LEU A 216 -10.97 0.69 -6.26
C LEU A 216 -9.89 1.74 -6.46
N PRO A 217 -9.68 2.27 -7.68
CA PRO A 217 -8.62 3.23 -7.95
C PRO A 217 -8.94 4.66 -7.47
N HIS A 218 -10.19 4.92 -7.12
CA HIS A 218 -10.73 6.21 -6.68
C HIS A 218 -11.27 6.13 -5.26
N ILE A 219 -11.59 7.27 -4.66
CA ILE A 219 -12.37 7.35 -3.44
C ILE A 219 -13.84 7.59 -3.81
N GLY A 220 -14.70 6.71 -3.31
CA GLY A 220 -16.14 6.83 -3.48
C GLY A 220 -16.89 6.94 -2.17
N VAL A 221 -18.09 7.50 -2.21
CA VAL A 221 -19.04 7.55 -1.09
C VAL A 221 -20.03 6.41 -1.22
N VAL A 222 -20.19 5.62 -0.16
CA VAL A 222 -21.20 4.56 -0.10
C VAL A 222 -22.55 5.18 0.15
N LYS A 223 -23.53 4.97 -0.76
CA LYS A 223 -24.91 5.36 -0.54
C LYS A 223 -25.53 4.44 0.51
N THR A 224 -25.84 4.98 1.67
CA THR A 224 -26.70 4.27 2.63
C THR A 224 -28.12 4.32 2.10
N THR A 225 -28.64 3.18 1.65
CA THR A 225 -30.08 3.03 1.39
C THR A 225 -30.80 3.19 2.73
N THR A 226 -31.47 4.32 2.91
CA THR A 226 -32.44 4.56 4.00
C THR A 226 -33.67 3.70 3.79
#